data_e30101ed450db6de8fa3bfe322d6cdf5
#
_entry.id   e30101ed450db6de8fa3bfe322d6cdf5
#
_cell.length_a   1.000
_cell.length_b   1.000
_cell.length_c   1.000
_cell.angle_alpha   90.00
_cell.angle_beta   90.00
_cell.angle_gamma   90.00
#
_symmetry.space_group_name_H-M   'P 1'
#
loop_
_entity.id
_entity.type
_entity.pdbx_description
1 polymer ?
#
loop_
_entity_poly.entity_id
_entity_poly.type
_entity_poly.pdbx_seq_one_letter_code
_entity_poly.pdbx_strand_id
1 'polypeptide(L)'
;MSDNRQDTLRAGCAQPETMSIHTRKITDSCRDKDCIEDLRVYLTKGSQCLLDNATSARVRSAELLYTYIDVEPGAFDRNHYCGDVTFFNRGLADTVVGSGRPATLYGLASFSKRAVLCGEDSRAHIYRSDTRLGEYDGATRIMANLPTAVVEVLDPMVLGSKVKEVCECPCQDSVQIPVGIASLFDEELVLSGDRRRLFVTLGQFSIIRLERDAQLVVPVVEYSIPTKECCETPGCCAEDPCEMFSRIPFPAAQFAPRNCDRDSDCDNCGNYRTT
;
A
#
# COMPACT_ATOMS: atom_id res chain seq x y z
N MET A 1 7.00 47.32 -63.10
CA MET A 1 5.97 46.46 -62.50
C MET A 1 6.66 45.27 -61.90
N SER A 2 6.95 45.39 -60.67
CA SER A 2 7.75 44.35 -59.91
C SER A 2 6.80 43.51 -59.09
N ASP A 3 6.74 42.28 -59.43
CA ASP A 3 5.90 41.28 -58.72
C ASP A 3 6.68 40.73 -57.50
N ASN A 4 6.27 41.17 -56.34
CA ASN A 4 6.91 40.83 -55.09
C ASN A 4 6.15 39.66 -54.47
N ARG A 5 6.52 38.41 -54.84
CA ARG A 5 6.04 37.19 -54.16
C ARG A 5 6.76 37.07 -52.85
N GLN A 6 6.07 37.40 -51.78
CA GLN A 6 6.46 37.01 -50.43
C GLN A 6 6.21 35.51 -50.25
N ASP A 7 7.29 34.72 -50.34
CA ASP A 7 7.35 33.37 -49.83
C ASP A 7 7.26 33.40 -48.31
N THR A 8 6.08 33.24 -47.77
CA THR A 8 5.86 32.94 -46.36
C THR A 8 6.29 31.50 -46.11
N LEU A 9 7.52 31.33 -45.61
CA LEU A 9 7.99 30.12 -45.03
C LEU A 9 7.03 29.73 -43.87
N ARG A 10 6.11 28.83 -44.11
CA ARG A 10 5.42 28.08 -43.08
C ARG A 10 6.48 27.20 -42.39
N ALA A 11 7.01 27.71 -41.30
CA ALA A 11 7.68 26.86 -40.32
C ALA A 11 6.63 25.86 -39.82
N GLY A 12 6.66 24.64 -40.33
CA GLY A 12 5.87 23.55 -39.82
C GLY A 12 6.35 23.30 -38.39
N CYS A 13 5.59 23.77 -37.41
CA CYS A 13 5.74 23.26 -36.04
C CYS A 13 5.49 21.75 -36.10
N ALA A 14 6.55 20.97 -36.05
CA ALA A 14 6.43 19.55 -35.83
C ALA A 14 5.64 19.39 -34.51
N GLN A 15 4.45 18.84 -34.60
CA GLN A 15 3.68 18.52 -33.37
C GLN A 15 4.51 17.51 -32.58
N PRO A 16 4.71 17.77 -31.28
CA PRO A 16 5.43 16.81 -30.47
C PRO A 16 4.73 15.44 -30.51
N GLU A 17 5.51 14.39 -30.67
CA GLU A 17 5.02 13.02 -30.55
C GLU A 17 4.26 12.87 -29.22
N THR A 18 3.09 12.27 -29.27
CA THR A 18 2.28 12.05 -28.07
C THR A 18 2.09 10.57 -27.83
N MET A 19 2.14 10.18 -26.55
CA MET A 19 1.93 8.81 -26.13
C MET A 19 0.78 8.74 -25.13
N SER A 20 -0.08 7.72 -25.27
CA SER A 20 -1.10 7.41 -24.28
C SER A 20 -0.48 6.56 -23.17
N ILE A 21 -0.56 7.04 -21.94
CA ILE A 21 -0.12 6.32 -20.77
C ILE A 21 -1.32 5.96 -19.89
N HIS A 22 -1.25 4.78 -19.26
CA HIS A 22 -2.18 4.37 -18.23
C HIS A 22 -1.52 4.60 -16.87
N THR A 23 -2.21 5.32 -15.99
CA THR A 23 -1.70 5.67 -14.65
C THR A 23 -2.83 5.71 -13.64
N ARG A 24 -2.50 5.97 -12.38
CA ARG A 24 -3.47 6.20 -11.33
C ARG A 24 -3.55 7.68 -11.01
N LYS A 25 -4.77 8.22 -11.07
CA LYS A 25 -5.08 9.58 -10.66
C LYS A 25 -5.52 9.57 -9.19
N ILE A 26 -4.90 10.39 -8.37
CA ILE A 26 -5.39 10.65 -7.01
C ILE A 26 -6.60 11.58 -7.13
N THR A 27 -7.75 11.15 -6.61
CA THR A 27 -8.97 11.96 -6.61
C THR A 27 -9.06 12.83 -5.37
N ASP A 28 -8.65 12.29 -4.23
CA ASP A 28 -8.59 13.01 -2.96
C ASP A 28 -7.58 12.35 -2.02
N SER A 29 -7.07 13.11 -1.06
CA SER A 29 -6.14 12.62 -0.05
C SER A 29 -6.20 13.44 1.24
N CYS A 30 -6.02 12.78 2.36
CA CYS A 30 -5.88 13.43 3.65
C CYS A 30 -4.66 12.89 4.41
N ARG A 31 -4.05 13.76 5.18
CA ARG A 31 -3.05 13.39 6.18
C ARG A 31 -3.68 13.38 7.55
N ASP A 32 -3.31 12.45 8.37
CA ASP A 32 -3.87 12.32 9.71
C ASP A 32 -2.78 12.14 10.76
N LYS A 33 -3.10 12.65 11.95
CA LYS A 33 -2.27 12.56 13.15
C LYS A 33 -3.16 12.15 14.31
N ASP A 34 -3.25 10.85 14.52
CA ASP A 34 -4.08 10.27 15.56
C ASP A 34 -3.32 10.17 16.89
N CYS A 35 -3.97 10.53 17.96
CA CYS A 35 -3.53 10.21 19.33
C CYS A 35 -4.60 9.31 19.96
N ILE A 36 -4.28 8.03 20.11
CA ILE A 36 -5.19 7.02 20.64
C ILE A 36 -4.81 6.76 22.10
N GLU A 37 -5.63 7.24 23.01
CA GLU A 37 -5.44 7.08 24.42
C GLU A 37 -6.02 5.75 24.93
N ASP A 38 -5.37 5.17 25.92
CA ASP A 38 -5.86 3.97 26.63
C ASP A 38 -6.25 2.81 25.72
N LEU A 39 -5.48 2.58 24.66
CA LEU A 39 -5.68 1.43 23.78
C LEU A 39 -5.27 0.15 24.52
N ARG A 40 -6.17 -0.84 24.60
CA ARG A 40 -5.87 -2.11 25.22
C ARG A 40 -4.86 -2.89 24.40
N VAL A 41 -3.87 -3.49 25.08
CA VAL A 41 -2.91 -4.43 24.49
C VAL A 41 -3.33 -5.85 24.87
N TYR A 42 -3.71 -6.64 23.87
CA TYR A 42 -4.06 -8.04 24.03
C TYR A 42 -2.78 -8.86 24.05
N LEU A 43 -2.40 -9.33 25.25
CA LEU A 43 -1.14 -10.03 25.45
C LEU A 43 -1.23 -11.49 25.00
N THR A 44 -0.08 -12.08 24.64
CA THR A 44 0.03 -13.52 24.48
C THR A 44 -0.16 -14.24 25.83
N LYS A 45 -0.52 -15.54 25.83
CA LYS A 45 -0.76 -16.30 27.07
C LYS A 45 0.41 -16.22 28.05
N GLY A 46 1.63 -16.45 27.57
CA GLY A 46 2.83 -16.36 28.39
C GLY A 46 3.06 -14.95 28.94
N SER A 47 2.86 -13.93 28.10
CA SER A 47 3.00 -12.53 28.50
C SER A 47 1.94 -12.11 29.52
N GLN A 48 0.70 -12.62 29.41
CA GLN A 48 -0.36 -12.36 30.41
C GLN A 48 -0.01 -12.95 31.76
N CYS A 49 0.46 -14.20 31.81
CA CYS A 49 0.93 -14.84 33.06
C CYS A 49 2.06 -14.02 33.71
N LEU A 50 2.96 -13.44 32.92
CA LEU A 50 4.02 -12.58 33.45
C LEU A 50 3.45 -11.28 34.00
N LEU A 51 2.51 -10.65 33.30
CA LEU A 51 1.86 -9.39 33.73
C LEU A 51 1.09 -9.59 35.05
N ASP A 52 0.38 -10.71 35.20
CA ASP A 52 -0.41 -11.01 36.42
C ASP A 52 0.45 -11.08 37.66
N ASN A 53 1.71 -11.47 37.53
CA ASN A 53 2.71 -11.59 38.60
C ASN A 53 3.69 -10.42 38.67
N ALA A 54 3.53 -9.42 37.78
CA ALA A 54 4.44 -8.30 37.69
C ALA A 54 4.06 -7.17 38.61
N THR A 55 5.04 -6.41 39.09
CA THR A 55 4.79 -5.18 39.87
C THR A 55 4.39 -4.01 38.95
N SER A 56 5.00 -3.93 37.77
CA SER A 56 4.75 -2.88 36.78
C SER A 56 5.08 -3.38 35.38
N ALA A 57 4.48 -2.76 34.37
CA ALA A 57 4.86 -3.01 32.98
C ALA A 57 4.83 -1.68 32.21
N ARG A 58 5.77 -1.50 31.29
CA ARG A 58 5.88 -0.34 30.45
C ARG A 58 6.09 -0.72 29.01
N VAL A 59 5.24 -0.24 28.10
CA VAL A 59 5.43 -0.42 26.67
C VAL A 59 6.66 0.37 26.23
N ARG A 60 7.62 -0.32 25.63
CA ARG A 60 8.88 0.23 25.12
C ARG A 60 8.76 0.69 23.67
N SER A 61 8.14 -0.13 22.84
CA SER A 61 7.99 0.12 21.42
C SER A 61 6.70 -0.47 20.90
N ALA A 62 6.25 0.06 19.79
CA ALA A 62 5.15 -0.47 19.01
C ALA A 62 5.57 -0.49 17.53
N GLU A 63 5.15 -1.50 16.81
CA GLU A 63 5.44 -1.76 15.40
C GLU A 63 4.14 -2.02 14.67
N LEU A 64 3.95 -1.41 13.51
CA LEU A 64 2.79 -1.66 12.67
C LEU A 64 2.93 -3.03 12.00
N LEU A 65 2.06 -3.98 12.30
CA LEU A 65 2.05 -5.30 11.67
C LEU A 65 1.31 -5.29 10.34
N TYR A 66 0.14 -4.64 10.34
CA TYR A 66 -0.75 -4.63 9.18
C TYR A 66 -1.78 -3.51 9.29
N THR A 67 -2.25 -3.05 8.13
CA THR A 67 -3.38 -2.11 8.03
C THR A 67 -4.41 -2.70 7.07
N TYR A 68 -5.63 -2.86 7.55
CA TYR A 68 -6.77 -3.22 6.71
C TYR A 68 -7.52 -1.97 6.32
N ILE A 69 -7.91 -1.86 5.05
CA ILE A 69 -8.74 -0.76 4.57
C ILE A 69 -9.88 -1.32 3.72
N ASP A 70 -11.09 -0.86 3.98
CA ASP A 70 -12.27 -1.12 3.18
C ASP A 70 -12.84 0.20 2.68
N VAL A 71 -13.40 0.20 1.46
CA VAL A 71 -13.97 1.39 0.84
C VAL A 71 -15.42 1.14 0.49
N GLU A 72 -16.27 1.99 1.03
CA GLU A 72 -17.70 1.97 0.75
C GLU A 72 -18.17 3.30 0.16
N PRO A 73 -19.15 3.29 -0.77
CA PRO A 73 -19.79 4.52 -1.22
C PRO A 73 -20.48 5.23 -0.04
N GLY A 74 -20.35 6.54 0.04
CA GLY A 74 -21.05 7.34 1.04
C GLY A 74 -22.57 7.22 0.90
N ALA A 75 -23.27 7.02 2.01
CA ALA A 75 -24.70 6.73 2.02
C ALA A 75 -25.56 7.89 1.48
N PHE A 76 -25.11 9.11 1.58
CA PHE A 76 -25.91 10.31 1.27
C PHE A 76 -25.33 11.19 0.16
N ASP A 77 -24.09 10.96 -0.25
CA ASP A 77 -23.41 11.77 -1.26
C ASP A 77 -22.71 10.88 -2.28
N ARG A 78 -23.10 11.03 -3.55
CA ARG A 78 -22.65 10.14 -4.64
C ARG A 78 -21.16 10.24 -4.95
N ASN A 79 -20.52 11.31 -4.52
CA ASN A 79 -19.10 11.57 -4.81
C ASN A 79 -18.20 11.38 -3.58
N HIS A 80 -18.75 10.91 -2.47
CA HIS A 80 -17.98 10.63 -1.26
C HIS A 80 -17.89 9.13 -1.00
N TYR A 81 -16.71 8.72 -0.55
CA TYR A 81 -16.41 7.35 -0.16
C TYR A 81 -15.92 7.34 1.28
N CYS A 82 -16.40 6.37 2.02
CA CYS A 82 -15.94 6.12 3.38
C CYS A 82 -14.86 5.04 3.32
N GLY A 83 -13.68 5.35 3.82
CA GLY A 83 -12.61 4.39 4.05
C GLY A 83 -12.59 3.99 5.52
N ASP A 84 -12.91 2.74 5.84
CA ASP A 84 -12.74 2.18 7.18
C ASP A 84 -11.36 1.56 7.29
N VAL A 85 -10.50 2.15 8.10
CA VAL A 85 -9.10 1.75 8.26
C VAL A 85 -8.89 1.16 9.63
N THR A 86 -8.37 -0.08 9.69
CA THR A 86 -8.01 -0.75 10.93
C THR A 86 -6.52 -1.01 10.99
N PHE A 87 -5.88 -0.52 12.04
CA PHE A 87 -4.45 -0.68 12.28
C PHE A 87 -4.21 -1.76 13.32
N PHE A 88 -3.26 -2.65 13.03
CA PHE A 88 -2.82 -3.73 13.92
C PHE A 88 -1.37 -3.51 14.31
N ASN A 89 -1.13 -3.20 15.59
CA ASN A 89 0.19 -2.84 16.10
C ASN A 89 0.67 -3.89 17.11
N ARG A 90 1.92 -4.39 16.95
CA ARG A 90 2.59 -5.20 17.94
C ARG A 90 3.18 -4.30 19.00
N GLY A 91 2.80 -4.50 20.25
CA GLY A 91 3.39 -3.84 21.40
C GLY A 91 4.44 -4.72 22.07
N LEU A 92 5.63 -4.17 22.35
CA LEU A 92 6.65 -4.76 23.19
C LEU A 92 6.71 -3.99 24.49
N ALA A 93 6.53 -4.69 25.61
CA ALA A 93 6.60 -4.07 26.92
C ALA A 93 7.64 -4.75 27.81
N ASP A 94 8.32 -3.97 28.61
CA ASP A 94 9.24 -4.45 29.63
C ASP A 94 8.51 -4.52 30.97
N THR A 95 8.76 -5.60 31.70
CA THR A 95 8.22 -5.83 33.04
C THR A 95 9.27 -6.43 33.98
N VAL A 96 9.00 -6.34 35.26
CA VAL A 96 9.83 -6.95 36.31
C VAL A 96 8.94 -7.88 37.12
N VAL A 97 9.31 -9.15 37.16
CA VAL A 97 8.57 -10.20 37.86
C VAL A 97 9.34 -10.71 39.07
N GLY A 98 8.67 -10.81 40.20
CA GLY A 98 9.19 -11.44 41.44
C GLY A 98 10.48 -10.79 41.95
N SER A 99 11.58 -11.54 41.99
CA SER A 99 12.87 -11.12 42.52
C SER A 99 13.69 -10.15 41.64
N GLY A 100 13.02 -9.40 40.73
CA GLY A 100 13.67 -8.37 39.93
C GLY A 100 14.22 -8.87 38.61
N ARG A 101 13.77 -9.98 38.06
CA ARG A 101 14.13 -10.42 36.71
C ARG A 101 13.35 -9.63 35.66
N PRO A 102 14.03 -8.94 34.73
CA PRO A 102 13.36 -8.30 33.62
C PRO A 102 12.78 -9.37 32.66
N ALA A 103 11.58 -9.13 32.16
CA ALA A 103 10.92 -9.94 31.15
C ALA A 103 10.26 -9.05 30.10
N THR A 104 10.14 -9.55 28.88
CA THR A 104 9.48 -8.86 27.78
C THR A 104 8.10 -9.45 27.54
N LEU A 105 7.11 -8.59 27.41
CA LEU A 105 5.72 -8.93 27.08
C LEU A 105 5.46 -8.61 25.62
N TYR A 106 4.71 -9.46 24.96
CA TYR A 106 4.28 -9.32 23.58
C TYR A 106 2.76 -9.26 23.52
N GLY A 107 2.24 -8.36 22.71
CA GLY A 107 0.81 -8.24 22.54
C GLY A 107 0.41 -7.43 21.32
N LEU A 108 -0.88 -7.47 21.02
CA LEU A 108 -1.52 -6.78 19.91
C LEU A 108 -2.36 -5.61 20.43
N ALA A 109 -2.17 -4.44 19.84
CA ALA A 109 -3.05 -3.30 20.01
C ALA A 109 -3.67 -2.94 18.65
N SER A 110 -4.99 -2.82 18.59
CA SER A 110 -5.69 -2.49 17.34
C SER A 110 -6.69 -1.37 17.56
N PHE A 111 -6.81 -0.50 16.57
CA PHE A 111 -7.84 0.52 16.53
C PHE A 111 -8.31 0.74 15.10
N SER A 112 -9.53 1.26 14.96
CA SER A 112 -10.12 1.56 13.66
C SER A 112 -10.53 3.02 13.61
N LYS A 113 -10.47 3.58 12.40
CA LYS A 113 -11.00 4.91 12.11
C LYS A 113 -11.68 4.94 10.77
N ARG A 114 -12.55 5.92 10.59
CA ARG A 114 -13.23 6.20 9.34
C ARG A 114 -12.71 7.50 8.73
N ALA A 115 -12.32 7.45 7.46
CA ALA A 115 -11.98 8.61 6.66
C ALA A 115 -13.04 8.80 5.56
N VAL A 116 -13.47 10.05 5.34
CA VAL A 116 -14.38 10.38 4.24
C VAL A 116 -13.61 11.18 3.22
N LEU A 117 -13.55 10.68 1.99
CA LEU A 117 -12.80 11.26 0.89
C LEU A 117 -13.69 11.43 -0.34
N CYS A 118 -13.41 12.47 -1.12
CA CYS A 118 -14.10 12.72 -2.38
C CYS A 118 -13.54 11.79 -3.47
N GLY A 119 -14.42 11.11 -4.18
CA GLY A 119 -14.08 10.28 -5.33
C GLY A 119 -14.87 10.70 -6.56
N GLU A 120 -14.38 10.36 -7.74
CA GLU A 120 -15.14 10.53 -8.97
C GLU A 120 -16.08 9.34 -9.15
N ASP A 121 -17.37 9.60 -9.35
CA ASP A 121 -18.34 8.56 -9.70
C ASP A 121 -18.08 8.11 -11.15
N SER A 122 -17.91 6.81 -11.37
CA SER A 122 -17.79 6.23 -12.69
C SER A 122 -18.77 5.07 -12.84
N ARG A 123 -19.58 5.13 -13.91
CA ARG A 123 -20.54 4.09 -14.26
C ARG A 123 -19.96 3.00 -15.16
N ALA A 124 -18.71 3.14 -15.57
CA ALA A 124 -18.07 2.16 -16.42
C ALA A 124 -17.66 0.91 -15.63
N HIS A 125 -17.94 -0.27 -16.18
CA HIS A 125 -17.45 -1.53 -15.67
C HIS A 125 -16.13 -1.87 -16.37
N ILE A 126 -15.10 -2.24 -15.61
CA ILE A 126 -13.78 -2.57 -16.14
C ILE A 126 -13.61 -4.09 -16.09
N TYR A 127 -13.38 -4.70 -17.26
CA TYR A 127 -13.08 -6.11 -17.40
C TYR A 127 -11.63 -6.28 -17.88
N ARG A 128 -10.91 -7.24 -17.34
CA ARG A 128 -9.51 -7.54 -17.72
C ARG A 128 -9.41 -8.97 -18.22
N SER A 129 -8.60 -9.19 -19.26
CA SER A 129 -8.38 -10.52 -19.85
C SER A 129 -7.53 -11.45 -18.98
N ASP A 130 -6.83 -10.91 -17.99
CA ASP A 130 -6.00 -11.64 -17.03
C ASP A 130 -6.82 -12.28 -15.90
N THR A 131 -8.09 -11.88 -15.75
CA THR A 131 -8.98 -12.43 -14.73
C THR A 131 -9.47 -13.83 -15.17
N ARG A 132 -9.01 -14.88 -14.49
CA ARG A 132 -9.44 -16.25 -14.77
C ARG A 132 -10.82 -16.51 -14.18
N LEU A 133 -11.73 -17.06 -15.00
CA LEU A 133 -13.10 -17.42 -14.57
C LEU A 133 -13.17 -18.44 -13.41
N GLY A 134 -12.05 -19.11 -13.06
CA GLY A 134 -11.98 -20.09 -11.96
C GLY A 134 -11.80 -19.52 -10.55
N GLU A 135 -11.54 -18.22 -10.43
CA GLU A 135 -11.48 -17.52 -9.13
C GLU A 135 -12.81 -16.87 -8.73
N TYR A 136 -13.91 -17.33 -9.31
CA TYR A 136 -15.26 -16.93 -8.91
C TYR A 136 -15.61 -17.61 -7.58
N ASP A 137 -15.04 -17.16 -6.50
CA ASP A 137 -15.66 -17.32 -5.20
C ASP A 137 -16.84 -16.35 -5.17
N GLY A 138 -18.05 -16.84 -4.89
CA GLY A 138 -19.30 -16.09 -5.01
C GLY A 138 -19.42 -14.84 -4.12
N ALA A 139 -18.34 -14.47 -3.45
CA ALA A 139 -18.14 -13.23 -2.72
C ALA A 139 -17.34 -12.18 -3.51
N THR A 140 -16.77 -12.52 -4.67
CA THR A 140 -16.12 -11.53 -5.52
C THR A 140 -17.22 -10.63 -6.08
N ARG A 141 -17.50 -9.56 -5.38
CA ARG A 141 -18.24 -8.41 -5.90
C ARG A 141 -17.72 -8.18 -7.30
N ILE A 142 -18.59 -8.33 -8.31
CA ILE A 142 -18.38 -7.78 -9.64
C ILE A 142 -17.69 -6.46 -9.39
N MET A 143 -16.47 -6.29 -9.90
CA MET A 143 -15.65 -5.13 -9.61
C MET A 143 -16.46 -3.88 -9.91
N ALA A 144 -17.23 -3.45 -8.90
CA ALA A 144 -17.80 -2.12 -8.93
C ALA A 144 -16.60 -1.22 -9.15
N ASN A 145 -16.70 -0.28 -10.09
CA ASN A 145 -15.61 0.64 -10.40
C ASN A 145 -15.38 1.61 -9.21
N LEU A 146 -15.15 1.02 -8.04
CA LEU A 146 -14.83 1.74 -6.82
C LEU A 146 -13.39 2.28 -6.95
N PRO A 147 -13.12 3.46 -6.41
CA PRO A 147 -11.74 3.93 -6.28
C PRO A 147 -10.95 2.96 -5.37
N THR A 148 -9.67 2.86 -5.63
CA THR A 148 -8.76 2.13 -4.75
C THR A 148 -8.32 3.05 -3.62
N ALA A 149 -8.50 2.62 -2.38
CA ALA A 149 -7.90 3.33 -1.25
C ALA A 149 -6.48 2.83 -0.99
N VAL A 150 -5.61 3.77 -0.72
CA VAL A 150 -4.21 3.52 -0.34
C VAL A 150 -3.92 4.23 0.96
N VAL A 151 -3.29 3.53 1.90
CA VAL A 151 -2.88 4.07 3.19
C VAL A 151 -1.38 3.93 3.33
N GLU A 152 -0.71 5.05 3.57
CA GLU A 152 0.70 5.10 3.96
C GLU A 152 0.77 5.41 5.45
N VAL A 153 1.50 4.60 6.21
CA VAL A 153 1.52 4.66 7.66
C VAL A 153 2.95 4.55 8.16
N LEU A 154 3.30 5.33 9.16
CA LEU A 154 4.56 5.18 9.89
C LEU A 154 4.34 4.27 11.11
N ASP A 155 5.40 3.66 11.61
CA ASP A 155 5.33 2.95 12.89
C ASP A 155 4.84 3.86 14.00
N PRO A 156 3.96 3.37 14.89
CA PRO A 156 3.38 4.20 15.94
C PRO A 156 4.41 4.57 16.99
N MET A 157 4.26 5.80 17.52
CA MET A 157 5.05 6.26 18.66
C MET A 157 4.32 5.93 19.96
N VAL A 158 5.03 5.32 20.90
CA VAL A 158 4.54 5.08 22.26
C VAL A 158 4.63 6.38 23.06
N LEU A 159 3.49 6.95 23.41
CA LEU A 159 3.40 8.18 24.19
C LEU A 159 3.27 7.91 25.71
N GLY A 160 2.66 6.79 26.06
CA GLY A 160 2.49 6.37 27.45
C GLY A 160 1.95 4.95 27.56
N SER A 161 2.03 4.38 28.76
CA SER A 161 1.43 3.08 29.06
C SER A 161 1.06 2.97 30.52
N LYS A 162 0.06 2.17 30.82
CA LYS A 162 -0.39 1.90 32.20
C LYS A 162 -0.98 0.49 32.32
N VAL A 163 -0.88 -0.07 33.52
CA VAL A 163 -1.56 -1.31 33.88
C VAL A 163 -2.75 -0.96 34.77
N LYS A 164 -3.90 -1.54 34.45
CA LYS A 164 -5.12 -1.42 35.28
C LYS A 164 -5.59 -2.80 35.71
N GLU A 165 -6.07 -2.87 36.94
CA GLU A 165 -6.85 -4.01 37.42
C GLU A 165 -8.31 -3.80 37.02
N VAL A 166 -8.89 -4.79 36.40
CA VAL A 166 -10.28 -4.74 35.93
C VAL A 166 -11.09 -5.75 36.71
N CYS A 167 -12.21 -5.29 37.31
CA CYS A 167 -13.17 -6.21 37.90
C CYS A 167 -13.77 -7.09 36.79
N GLU A 168 -14.06 -8.35 37.12
CA GLU A 168 -14.70 -9.32 36.24
C GLU A 168 -16.14 -8.85 35.88
N CYS A 169 -16.26 -7.86 35.01
CA CYS A 169 -17.52 -7.58 34.35
C CYS A 169 -17.58 -8.44 33.08
N PRO A 170 -18.72 -9.11 32.79
CA PRO A 170 -18.88 -9.96 31.61
C PRO A 170 -19.00 -9.17 30.30
N CYS A 171 -18.61 -7.90 30.28
CA CYS A 171 -18.51 -7.13 29.05
C CYS A 171 -17.34 -7.67 28.23
N GLN A 172 -17.64 -8.60 27.35
CA GLN A 172 -16.72 -9.08 26.35
C GLN A 172 -16.45 -7.93 25.37
N ASP A 173 -15.22 -7.41 25.39
CA ASP A 173 -14.72 -6.62 24.28
C ASP A 173 -14.70 -7.56 23.07
N SER A 174 -15.66 -7.43 22.16
CA SER A 174 -15.77 -8.26 20.97
C SER A 174 -14.81 -7.79 19.90
N VAL A 175 -13.51 -7.86 20.18
CA VAL A 175 -12.49 -7.57 19.16
C VAL A 175 -12.33 -8.83 18.30
N GLN A 176 -12.63 -8.70 17.01
CA GLN A 176 -12.35 -9.74 16.04
C GLN A 176 -10.93 -9.53 15.49
N ILE A 177 -10.04 -10.45 15.79
CA ILE A 177 -8.68 -10.45 15.26
C ILE A 177 -8.64 -11.41 14.08
N PRO A 178 -8.26 -10.93 12.87
CA PRO A 178 -8.08 -11.80 11.71
C PRO A 178 -7.05 -12.91 12.00
N VAL A 179 -7.32 -14.11 11.52
CA VAL A 179 -6.44 -15.27 11.72
C VAL A 179 -5.02 -15.01 11.24
N GLY A 180 -4.87 -14.29 10.11
CA GLY A 180 -3.56 -13.91 9.59
C GLY A 180 -2.76 -12.99 10.52
N ILE A 181 -3.43 -12.15 11.31
CA ILE A 181 -2.77 -11.28 12.31
C ILE A 181 -2.44 -12.10 13.55
N ALA A 182 -3.35 -12.95 14.02
CA ALA A 182 -3.11 -13.81 15.17
C ALA A 182 -1.92 -14.75 14.94
N SER A 183 -1.74 -15.27 13.73
CA SER A 183 -0.63 -16.16 13.36
C SER A 183 0.76 -15.50 13.35
N LEU A 184 0.83 -14.17 13.45
CA LEU A 184 2.11 -13.44 13.59
C LEU A 184 2.67 -13.48 15.01
N PHE A 185 1.94 -14.09 15.96
CA PHE A 185 2.36 -14.29 17.33
C PHE A 185 2.63 -15.78 17.57
N ASP A 186 3.70 -16.08 18.31
CA ASP A 186 4.10 -17.46 18.62
C ASP A 186 3.12 -18.17 19.56
N GLU A 187 2.30 -17.40 20.27
CA GLU A 187 1.32 -17.88 21.24
C GLU A 187 -0.05 -17.22 20.99
N GLU A 188 -1.10 -17.87 21.48
CA GLU A 188 -2.47 -17.34 21.43
C GLU A 188 -2.62 -16.05 22.24
N LEU A 189 -3.36 -15.08 21.70
CA LEU A 189 -3.67 -13.81 22.36
C LEU A 189 -4.82 -14.00 23.37
N VAL A 190 -4.69 -13.39 24.54
CA VAL A 190 -5.71 -13.39 25.59
C VAL A 190 -6.70 -12.25 25.32
N LEU A 191 -7.90 -12.59 24.86
CA LEU A 191 -8.94 -11.62 24.53
C LEU A 191 -9.88 -11.31 25.70
N SER A 192 -10.02 -12.24 26.65
CA SER A 192 -10.95 -12.12 27.78
C SER A 192 -10.44 -12.89 29.01
N GLY A 193 -11.03 -12.65 30.17
CA GLY A 193 -10.73 -13.36 31.41
C GLY A 193 -9.48 -12.86 32.16
N ASP A 194 -8.85 -11.83 31.67
CA ASP A 194 -7.67 -11.21 32.28
C ASP A 194 -8.09 -10.20 33.38
N ARG A 195 -7.45 -10.30 34.55
CA ARG A 195 -7.67 -9.34 35.68
C ARG A 195 -6.83 -8.09 35.55
N ARG A 196 -5.63 -8.21 34.99
CA ARG A 196 -4.71 -7.09 34.79
C ARG A 196 -4.54 -6.86 33.30
N ARG A 197 -4.79 -5.62 32.91
CA ARG A 197 -4.75 -5.22 31.49
C ARG A 197 -3.69 -4.15 31.29
N LEU A 198 -2.93 -4.34 30.24
CA LEU A 198 -1.96 -3.35 29.75
C LEU A 198 -2.65 -2.43 28.75
N PHE A 199 -2.51 -1.13 28.98
CA PHE A 199 -3.00 -0.09 28.07
C PHE A 199 -1.83 0.75 27.57
N VAL A 200 -1.92 1.21 26.34
CA VAL A 200 -0.93 2.05 25.68
C VAL A 200 -1.59 3.28 25.06
N THR A 201 -0.91 4.41 25.09
CA THR A 201 -1.26 5.59 24.31
C THR A 201 -0.32 5.67 23.15
N LEU A 202 -0.87 5.68 21.92
CA LEU A 202 -0.12 5.68 20.67
C LEU A 202 -0.35 6.97 19.90
N GLY A 203 0.72 7.49 19.31
CA GLY A 203 0.66 8.52 18.27
C GLY A 203 0.91 7.88 16.90
N GLN A 204 -0.04 8.02 15.98
CA GLN A 204 0.04 7.42 14.64
C GLN A 204 -0.03 8.49 13.56
N PHE A 205 0.89 8.44 12.59
CA PHE A 205 0.83 9.26 11.39
C PHE A 205 0.40 8.41 10.20
N SER A 206 -0.54 8.91 9.43
CA SER A 206 -0.99 8.24 8.21
C SER A 206 -1.37 9.23 7.11
N ILE A 207 -1.27 8.77 5.86
CA ILE A 207 -1.80 9.45 4.68
C ILE A 207 -2.76 8.46 4.02
N ILE A 208 -3.99 8.90 3.80
CA ILE A 208 -5.02 8.12 3.14
C ILE A 208 -5.36 8.82 1.84
N ARG A 209 -5.37 8.09 0.72
CA ARG A 209 -5.75 8.62 -0.58
C ARG A 209 -6.66 7.66 -1.33
N LEU A 210 -7.50 8.23 -2.18
CA LEU A 210 -8.28 7.49 -3.15
C LEU A 210 -7.63 7.64 -4.53
N GLU A 211 -7.46 6.52 -5.21
CA GLU A 211 -6.88 6.44 -6.54
C GLU A 211 -7.88 5.82 -7.52
N ARG A 212 -7.83 6.30 -8.75
CA ARG A 212 -8.60 5.77 -9.85
C ARG A 212 -7.73 5.64 -11.09
N ASP A 213 -7.94 4.57 -11.85
CA ASP A 213 -7.26 4.40 -13.14
C ASP A 213 -7.62 5.54 -14.09
N ALA A 214 -6.62 6.11 -14.74
CA ALA A 214 -6.76 7.18 -15.69
C ALA A 214 -5.86 6.97 -16.91
N GLN A 215 -6.33 7.40 -18.07
CA GLN A 215 -5.54 7.42 -19.30
C GLN A 215 -5.21 8.87 -19.63
N LEU A 216 -3.92 9.14 -19.80
CA LEU A 216 -3.42 10.45 -20.15
C LEU A 216 -2.69 10.39 -21.48
N VAL A 217 -2.83 11.45 -22.27
CA VAL A 217 -1.99 11.67 -23.44
C VAL A 217 -0.92 12.67 -23.06
N VAL A 218 0.33 12.24 -23.12
CA VAL A 218 1.49 13.05 -22.73
C VAL A 218 2.42 13.26 -23.93
N PRO A 219 3.06 14.45 -24.06
CA PRO A 219 4.09 14.64 -25.06
C PRO A 219 5.32 13.80 -24.69
N VAL A 220 5.87 13.09 -25.67
CA VAL A 220 7.11 12.33 -25.51
C VAL A 220 8.28 13.26 -25.76
N VAL A 221 9.14 13.41 -24.75
CA VAL A 221 10.39 14.16 -24.89
C VAL A 221 11.53 13.17 -25.18
N GLU A 222 11.61 12.12 -24.39
CA GLU A 222 12.63 11.08 -24.52
C GLU A 222 12.20 9.82 -23.74
N TYR A 223 12.65 8.64 -24.21
CA TYR A 223 12.48 7.40 -23.45
C TYR A 223 13.61 7.26 -22.43
N SER A 224 13.24 7.07 -21.15
CA SER A 224 14.22 6.93 -20.08
C SER A 224 14.79 5.51 -20.07
N ILE A 225 16.10 5.41 -20.32
CA ILE A 225 16.87 4.19 -20.11
C ILE A 225 17.76 4.42 -18.88
N PRO A 226 17.80 3.48 -17.93
CA PRO A 226 18.67 3.60 -16.77
C PRO A 226 20.13 3.79 -17.18
N THR A 227 20.78 4.80 -16.66
CA THR A 227 22.22 5.05 -16.86
C THR A 227 23.07 4.50 -15.75
N LYS A 228 22.45 4.15 -14.61
CA LYS A 228 23.15 3.56 -13.47
C LYS A 228 23.37 2.07 -13.72
N GLU A 229 24.65 1.67 -13.71
CA GLU A 229 25.03 0.24 -13.76
C GLU A 229 24.82 -0.41 -12.38
N CYS A 230 24.45 -1.70 -12.38
CA CYS A 230 24.37 -2.47 -11.16
C CYS A 230 25.77 -2.66 -10.58
N CYS A 231 25.92 -2.45 -9.27
CA CYS A 231 27.20 -2.70 -8.60
C CYS A 231 27.50 -4.20 -8.64
N GLU A 232 28.60 -4.56 -9.30
CA GLU A 232 29.11 -5.92 -9.25
C GLU A 232 29.74 -6.20 -7.88
N THR A 233 29.50 -7.39 -7.35
CA THR A 233 30.17 -7.86 -6.14
C THR A 233 31.65 -8.13 -6.51
N PRO A 234 32.64 -7.56 -5.84
CA PRO A 234 34.04 -7.80 -6.17
C PRO A 234 34.42 -9.23 -5.84
N GLY A 235 34.77 -10.00 -6.84
CA GLY A 235 35.37 -11.32 -6.66
C GLY A 235 35.24 -12.26 -7.84
N CYS A 236 36.15 -12.21 -8.79
CA CYS A 236 36.87 -13.38 -9.31
C CYS A 236 37.82 -12.96 -10.43
N CYS A 237 39.12 -13.13 -10.21
CA CYS A 237 40.14 -12.98 -11.20
C CYS A 237 40.28 -14.32 -11.97
N ALA A 238 39.92 -14.35 -13.23
CA ALA A 238 40.43 -15.25 -14.27
C ALA A 238 40.11 -14.61 -15.61
N GLU A 239 40.98 -14.76 -16.60
CA GLU A 239 40.74 -14.34 -17.99
C GLU A 239 39.47 -15.06 -18.54
N ASP A 240 38.35 -14.37 -18.42
CA ASP A 240 37.01 -14.97 -18.51
C ASP A 240 36.33 -14.41 -19.76
N PRO A 241 35.55 -15.22 -20.48
CA PRO A 241 34.62 -14.75 -21.51
C PRO A 241 33.78 -13.55 -21.10
N CYS A 242 33.54 -13.36 -19.81
CA CYS A 242 32.89 -12.20 -19.22
C CYS A 242 33.69 -10.88 -19.42
N GLU A 243 35.01 -10.94 -19.45
CA GLU A 243 35.82 -9.75 -19.75
C GLU A 243 35.68 -9.29 -21.20
N MET A 244 35.50 -10.23 -22.14
CA MET A 244 35.17 -9.91 -23.54
C MET A 244 33.80 -9.31 -23.66
N PHE A 245 32.82 -9.82 -22.89
CA PHE A 245 31.44 -9.31 -22.89
C PHE A 245 31.37 -7.89 -22.29
N SER A 246 32.13 -7.59 -21.25
CA SER A 246 32.19 -6.26 -20.62
C SER A 246 32.63 -5.14 -21.58
N ARG A 247 33.34 -5.51 -22.67
CA ARG A 247 33.78 -4.55 -23.70
C ARG A 247 32.72 -4.26 -24.76
N ILE A 248 31.60 -5.02 -24.75
CA ILE A 248 30.49 -4.80 -25.66
C ILE A 248 29.61 -3.66 -25.08
N PRO A 249 29.39 -2.57 -25.83
CA PRO A 249 28.56 -1.48 -25.33
C PRO A 249 27.12 -1.97 -25.13
N PHE A 250 26.46 -1.49 -24.09
CA PHE A 250 25.08 -1.82 -23.78
C PHE A 250 24.16 -1.41 -24.96
N PRO A 251 23.35 -2.33 -25.53
CA PRO A 251 22.57 -2.08 -26.75
C PRO A 251 21.29 -1.33 -26.43
N ALA A 252 21.39 -0.10 -25.91
CA ALA A 252 20.26 0.73 -25.48
C ALA A 252 19.13 0.85 -26.52
N ALA A 253 19.50 0.93 -27.79
CA ALA A 253 18.52 1.03 -28.89
C ALA A 253 17.61 -0.23 -29.04
N GLN A 254 18.01 -1.37 -28.51
CA GLN A 254 17.19 -2.59 -28.53
C GLN A 254 16.14 -2.60 -27.42
N PHE A 255 16.31 -1.78 -26.37
CA PHE A 255 15.36 -1.62 -25.27
C PHE A 255 14.42 -0.44 -25.47
N ALA A 256 14.71 0.47 -26.42
CA ALA A 256 13.79 1.51 -26.79
C ALA A 256 12.61 0.91 -27.58
N PRO A 257 11.36 1.36 -27.32
CA PRO A 257 10.23 0.94 -28.14
C PRO A 257 10.49 1.36 -29.58
N ARG A 258 10.27 0.43 -30.52
CA ARG A 258 10.36 0.75 -31.95
C ARG A 258 9.20 1.67 -32.29
N ASN A 259 9.49 2.83 -32.87
CA ASN A 259 8.47 3.62 -33.52
C ASN A 259 7.95 2.77 -34.68
N CYS A 260 6.69 2.38 -34.62
CA CYS A 260 5.99 1.89 -35.79
C CYS A 260 5.85 3.08 -36.75
N ASP A 261 6.76 3.20 -37.71
CA ASP A 261 6.60 4.12 -38.82
C ASP A 261 5.26 3.82 -39.47
N ARG A 262 4.34 4.77 -39.40
CA ARG A 262 2.95 4.66 -39.85
C ARG A 262 2.79 4.50 -41.35
N ASP A 263 3.89 4.44 -42.12
CA ASP A 263 3.82 4.63 -43.58
C ASP A 263 4.20 3.42 -44.44
N SER A 264 4.46 2.20 -43.93
CA SER A 264 4.87 1.15 -44.87
C SER A 264 4.31 -0.26 -44.74
N ASP A 265 3.56 -0.66 -43.73
CA ASP A 265 3.16 -2.08 -43.62
C ASP A 265 1.72 -2.38 -43.14
N CYS A 266 0.77 -1.43 -43.26
CA CYS A 266 -0.63 -1.72 -42.94
C CYS A 266 -1.46 -2.29 -44.11
N ASP A 267 -0.86 -2.60 -45.27
CA ASP A 267 -1.61 -3.09 -46.43
C ASP A 267 -1.90 -4.62 -46.42
N ASN A 268 -1.52 -5.35 -45.36
CA ASN A 268 -1.70 -6.83 -45.38
C ASN A 268 -2.61 -7.37 -44.25
N CYS A 269 -3.50 -6.60 -43.68
CA CYS A 269 -4.56 -7.07 -42.75
C CYS A 269 -5.96 -7.06 -43.42
N GLY A 270 -6.02 -7.42 -44.71
CA GLY A 270 -7.28 -7.59 -45.40
C GLY A 270 -7.53 -9.06 -45.77
N ASN A 271 -8.63 -9.61 -45.30
CA ASN A 271 -9.30 -10.86 -45.68
C ASN A 271 -9.13 -12.07 -44.78
N TYR A 272 -9.81 -12.06 -43.63
CA TYR A 272 -10.50 -13.26 -43.20
C TYR A 272 -12.01 -13.02 -43.29
N ARG A 273 -12.58 -13.40 -44.45
CA ARG A 273 -14.02 -13.59 -44.61
C ARG A 273 -14.39 -14.96 -44.02
N THR A 274 -15.37 -14.93 -43.14
CA THR A 274 -16.17 -16.07 -42.68
C THR A 274 -16.74 -16.88 -43.83
N THR A 275 -16.57 -18.17 -43.78
CA THR A 275 -17.53 -19.20 -44.21
C THR A 275 -17.83 -20.12 -43.05
#